data_da3e3ebbf25673164a7472cd2add73c4
#
_entry.id   da3e3ebbf25673164a7472cd2add73c4
#
_cell.length_a   1.000
_cell.length_b   1.000
_cell.length_c   1.000
_cell.angle_alpha   90.00
_cell.angle_beta   90.00
_cell.angle_gamma   90.00
#
_symmetry.space_group_name_H-M   'P 1'
#
loop_
_entity.id
_entity.type
_entity.pdbx_description
1 polymer ?
#
loop_
_entity_poly.entity_id
_entity_poly.type
_entity_poly.pdbx_seq_one_letter_code
_entity_poly.pdbx_strand_id
1 'polypeptide(L)'
;MVQYSIASAREDGAPNRVVMIGKSGYLGYSSVHLSYLEDGWISLVGDNVEESNGWKLLSEFTLEPGKYTLTGMKGQDEKAIAQQLHIEDDTGFYKYFYEYDEDVRFSIERPSEAVLHVRVYPEVEGINVKARPAVYKDD
;
A
#
# COMPACT_ATOMS: atom_id res chain seq x y z
N MET A 1 6.72 4.88 15.46
CA MET A 1 6.22 4.20 14.30
C MET A 1 6.14 2.70 14.55
N VAL A 2 5.14 2.06 14.01
CA VAL A 2 4.95 0.64 14.26
C VAL A 2 5.45 -0.17 13.05
N GLN A 3 6.31 -1.12 13.32
CA GLN A 3 6.79 -2.03 12.29
C GLN A 3 6.04 -3.35 12.39
N TYR A 4 5.74 -3.93 11.26
CA TYR A 4 5.05 -5.20 11.18
C TYR A 4 5.87 -6.18 10.40
N SER A 5 5.93 -7.40 10.89
CA SER A 5 6.47 -8.52 10.14
C SER A 5 5.38 -9.12 9.27
N ILE A 6 5.75 -10.04 8.41
CA ILE A 6 4.79 -10.83 7.65
C ILE A 6 3.88 -11.55 8.65
N ALA A 7 2.59 -11.36 8.50
CA ALA A 7 1.61 -11.96 9.38
C ALA A 7 1.44 -13.46 9.07
N SER A 8 0.65 -14.13 9.89
CA SER A 8 0.25 -15.51 9.62
C SER A 8 -0.60 -15.59 8.34
N ALA A 9 -0.84 -16.80 7.87
CA ALA A 9 -1.63 -17.04 6.69
C ALA A 9 -3.01 -16.39 6.77
N ARG A 10 -3.54 -16.00 5.63
CA ARG A 10 -4.89 -15.45 5.55
C ARG A 10 -5.93 -16.53 5.87
N GLU A 11 -7.14 -16.07 6.22
CA GLU A 11 -8.26 -16.97 6.53
C GLU A 11 -8.62 -17.91 5.39
N ASP A 12 -8.39 -17.49 4.16
CA ASP A 12 -8.65 -18.31 2.97
C ASP A 12 -7.52 -19.28 2.65
N GLY A 13 -6.54 -19.43 3.53
CA GLY A 13 -5.42 -20.33 3.31
C GLY A 13 -4.31 -19.77 2.43
N ALA A 14 -4.40 -18.52 2.05
CA ALA A 14 -3.36 -17.89 1.24
C ALA A 14 -2.07 -17.69 2.04
N PRO A 15 -0.94 -17.43 1.37
CA PRO A 15 0.32 -17.19 2.06
C PRO A 15 0.29 -15.99 3.02
N ASN A 16 1.33 -15.88 3.80
CA ASN A 16 1.50 -14.83 4.79
C ASN A 16 1.27 -13.45 4.19
N ARG A 17 0.65 -12.61 4.96
CA ARG A 17 0.32 -11.25 4.58
C ARG A 17 0.93 -10.27 5.58
N VAL A 18 1.40 -9.14 5.08
CA VAL A 18 1.82 -8.04 5.95
C VAL A 18 0.58 -7.38 6.54
N VAL A 19 0.59 -7.22 7.86
CA VAL A 19 -0.51 -6.53 8.54
C VAL A 19 -0.35 -5.04 8.35
N MET A 20 -1.38 -4.42 7.80
CA MET A 20 -1.43 -2.98 7.62
C MET A 20 -2.07 -2.36 8.83
N ILE A 21 -1.36 -1.48 9.49
CA ILE A 21 -1.99 -0.62 10.47
C ILE A 21 -1.46 0.79 10.30
N GLY A 22 -2.34 1.71 10.41
CA GLY A 22 -2.05 3.11 10.34
C GLY A 22 -3.17 3.86 11.03
N LYS A 23 -3.17 5.15 10.90
CA LYS A 23 -4.23 5.98 11.46
C LYS A 23 -5.07 6.56 10.35
N SER A 24 -6.37 6.65 10.56
CA SER A 24 -7.27 7.36 9.67
C SER A 24 -6.87 8.84 9.62
N GLY A 25 -7.10 9.47 8.49
CA GLY A 25 -6.80 10.88 8.31
C GLY A 25 -6.75 11.26 6.84
N TYR A 26 -6.39 12.50 6.59
CA TYR A 26 -6.30 13.00 5.22
C TYR A 26 -4.97 12.61 4.58
N LEU A 27 -5.01 12.31 3.29
CA LEU A 27 -3.81 12.21 2.49
C LEU A 27 -3.19 13.60 2.38
N GLY A 28 -1.88 13.70 2.57
CA GLY A 28 -1.19 14.98 2.60
C GLY A 28 -1.50 15.84 1.39
N TYR A 29 -1.76 17.11 1.62
CA TYR A 29 -2.07 18.13 0.63
C TYR A 29 -3.39 17.93 -0.12
N SER A 30 -4.24 17.03 0.31
CA SER A 30 -5.53 16.78 -0.33
C SER A 30 -6.68 16.82 0.67
N SER A 31 -7.90 16.82 0.16
CA SER A 31 -9.10 16.65 0.97
C SER A 31 -9.63 15.23 0.90
N VAL A 32 -8.79 14.28 0.49
CA VAL A 32 -9.14 12.87 0.50
C VAL A 32 -8.88 12.30 1.88
N HIS A 33 -9.93 11.78 2.50
CA HIS A 33 -9.86 11.17 3.83
C HIS A 33 -9.75 9.67 3.72
N LEU A 34 -8.77 9.11 4.43
CA LEU A 34 -8.58 7.67 4.53
C LEU A 34 -9.13 7.19 5.86
N SER A 35 -9.97 6.18 5.83
CA SER A 35 -10.48 5.49 7.02
C SER A 35 -10.11 4.02 6.95
N TYR A 36 -9.65 3.48 8.07
CA TYR A 36 -9.38 2.05 8.19
C TYR A 36 -10.65 1.33 8.56
N LEU A 37 -10.94 0.28 7.81
CA LEU A 37 -12.10 -0.58 8.02
C LEU A 37 -11.62 -1.93 8.55
N GLU A 38 -12.52 -2.89 8.69
CA GLU A 38 -12.18 -4.23 9.15
C GLU A 38 -11.36 -5.00 8.10
N ASP A 39 -10.56 -5.95 8.56
CA ASP A 39 -9.81 -6.90 7.72
C ASP A 39 -8.86 -6.26 6.71
N GLY A 40 -8.26 -5.13 7.06
CA GLY A 40 -7.29 -4.47 6.19
C GLY A 40 -7.89 -3.65 5.07
N TRP A 41 -9.20 -3.53 5.02
CA TRP A 41 -9.85 -2.64 4.06
C TRP A 41 -9.65 -1.19 4.45
N ILE A 42 -9.56 -0.34 3.46
CA ILE A 42 -9.54 1.11 3.64
C ILE A 42 -10.62 1.75 2.78
N SER A 43 -11.06 2.92 3.21
CA SER A 43 -11.99 3.77 2.47
C SER A 43 -11.29 5.08 2.16
N LEU A 44 -11.39 5.54 0.93
CA LEU A 44 -10.85 6.81 0.47
C LEU A 44 -11.99 7.64 -0.11
N VAL A 45 -12.24 8.81 0.50
CA VAL A 45 -13.35 9.67 0.10
C VAL A 45 -12.89 11.13 0.05
N GLY A 46 -13.16 11.81 -1.04
CA GLY A 46 -12.90 13.24 -1.15
C GLY A 46 -12.31 13.66 -2.48
N ASP A 47 -11.62 14.78 -2.45
CA ASP A 47 -11.07 15.41 -3.64
C ASP A 47 -9.61 15.73 -3.47
N ASN A 48 -8.84 15.67 -4.55
CA ASN A 48 -7.52 16.25 -4.61
C ASN A 48 -7.49 17.31 -5.70
N VAL A 49 -7.74 18.56 -5.32
CA VAL A 49 -7.75 19.67 -6.27
C VAL A 49 -6.36 20.26 -6.48
N GLU A 50 -5.37 19.75 -5.77
CA GLU A 50 -4.00 20.23 -5.88
C GLU A 50 -3.31 19.69 -7.14
N GLU A 51 -2.22 20.35 -7.52
CA GLU A 51 -1.43 19.94 -8.68
C GLU A 51 -0.43 18.82 -8.33
N SER A 52 -0.35 18.44 -7.08
CA SER A 52 0.56 17.40 -6.61
C SER A 52 -0.22 16.23 -6.00
N ASN A 53 0.45 15.08 -5.90
CA ASN A 53 -0.14 13.89 -5.29
C ASN A 53 -0.38 14.09 -3.80
N GLY A 54 -1.46 13.51 -3.31
CA GLY A 54 -1.66 13.36 -1.87
C GLY A 54 -1.13 12.00 -1.42
N TRP A 55 -0.49 11.95 -0.26
CA TRP A 55 0.16 10.75 0.26
C TRP A 55 -0.23 10.46 1.69
N LYS A 56 -0.29 9.19 2.03
CA LYS A 56 -0.41 8.76 3.42
C LYS A 56 0.28 7.43 3.64
N LEU A 57 1.03 7.35 4.74
CA LEU A 57 1.68 6.12 5.17
C LEU A 57 0.65 5.08 5.60
N LEU A 58 0.76 3.87 5.06
CA LEU A 58 -0.06 2.75 5.47
C LEU A 58 0.67 1.83 6.43
N SER A 59 1.93 1.52 6.16
CA SER A 59 2.67 0.57 6.98
C SER A 59 4.17 0.64 6.75
N GLU A 60 4.92 0.17 7.73
CA GLU A 60 6.36 -0.06 7.62
C GLU A 60 6.65 -1.46 8.17
N PHE A 61 7.50 -2.19 7.47
CA PHE A 61 7.78 -3.58 7.83
C PHE A 61 9.10 -4.02 7.21
N THR A 62 9.56 -5.21 7.62
CA THR A 62 10.75 -5.82 7.06
C THR A 62 10.35 -6.98 6.15
N LEU A 63 11.01 -7.10 5.01
CA LEU A 63 10.83 -8.21 4.10
C LEU A 63 12.08 -9.08 4.08
N GLU A 64 11.88 -10.37 4.35
CA GLU A 64 12.93 -11.36 4.22
C GLU A 64 13.04 -11.80 2.75
N PRO A 65 14.18 -12.42 2.35
CA PRO A 65 14.29 -12.93 0.98
C PRO A 65 13.12 -13.83 0.61
N GLY A 66 12.63 -13.66 -0.60
CA GLY A 66 11.49 -14.42 -1.09
C GLY A 66 10.77 -13.71 -2.21
N LYS A 67 9.67 -14.29 -2.63
CA LYS A 67 8.81 -13.73 -3.67
C LYS A 67 7.54 -13.17 -3.05
N TYR A 68 7.11 -12.04 -3.56
CA TYR A 68 6.00 -11.29 -2.99
C TYR A 68 5.06 -10.76 -4.06
N THR A 69 3.83 -10.47 -3.64
CA THR A 69 2.83 -9.83 -4.49
C THR A 69 2.26 -8.61 -3.77
N LEU A 70 2.32 -7.47 -4.43
CA LEU A 70 1.68 -6.23 -4.01
C LEU A 70 0.34 -6.14 -4.71
N THR A 71 -0.75 -6.00 -3.95
CA THR A 71 -2.10 -6.09 -4.49
C THR A 71 -3.08 -5.26 -3.66
N GLY A 72 -4.30 -5.14 -4.15
CA GLY A 72 -5.41 -4.58 -3.39
C GLY A 72 -6.02 -3.31 -3.94
N MET A 73 -5.38 -2.67 -4.90
CA MET A 73 -5.87 -1.44 -5.51
C MET A 73 -6.51 -1.66 -6.89
N LYS A 74 -6.25 -2.80 -7.50
CA LYS A 74 -6.77 -3.08 -8.85
C LYS A 74 -8.30 -3.09 -8.85
N GLY A 75 -8.89 -2.67 -9.95
CA GLY A 75 -10.34 -2.58 -10.06
C GLY A 75 -10.90 -1.28 -9.52
N GLN A 76 -10.09 -0.42 -8.96
CA GLN A 76 -10.49 0.91 -8.53
C GLN A 76 -10.35 1.86 -9.72
N ASP A 77 -10.71 3.12 -9.51
CA ASP A 77 -10.47 4.14 -10.54
C ASP A 77 -8.96 4.24 -10.74
N GLU A 78 -8.49 3.63 -11.77
CA GLU A 78 -7.10 3.31 -12.00
C GLU A 78 -6.17 4.52 -12.05
N LYS A 79 -6.70 5.67 -12.33
CA LYS A 79 -5.88 6.87 -12.42
C LYS A 79 -6.07 7.81 -11.24
N ALA A 80 -6.93 7.45 -10.31
CA ALA A 80 -7.21 8.28 -9.17
C ALA A 80 -6.36 7.92 -7.95
N ILE A 81 -6.17 6.64 -7.69
CA ILE A 81 -5.44 6.16 -6.52
C ILE A 81 -4.47 5.05 -6.89
N ALA A 82 -3.44 4.93 -6.08
CA ALA A 82 -2.47 3.84 -6.20
C ALA A 82 -1.81 3.61 -4.85
N GLN A 83 -1.17 2.46 -4.69
CA GLN A 83 -0.26 2.28 -3.57
C GLN A 83 1.18 2.21 -4.09
N GLN A 84 2.08 2.70 -3.26
CA GLN A 84 3.51 2.68 -3.54
C GLN A 84 4.22 1.91 -2.46
N LEU A 85 5.02 0.93 -2.86
CA LEU A 85 5.91 0.20 -1.97
C LEU A 85 7.34 0.63 -2.26
N HIS A 86 8.00 1.18 -1.24
CA HIS A 86 9.41 1.51 -1.30
C HIS A 86 10.17 0.47 -0.50
N ILE A 87 11.18 -0.13 -1.10
CA ILE A 87 12.05 -1.07 -0.42
C ILE A 87 13.50 -0.59 -0.49
N GLU A 88 14.24 -0.86 0.59
CA GLU A 88 15.66 -0.54 0.67
C GLU A 88 16.38 -1.65 1.41
N ASP A 89 17.43 -2.21 0.81
CA ASP A 89 18.22 -3.27 1.44
C ASP A 89 19.39 -2.70 2.23
N ASP A 90 20.19 -3.59 2.82
CA ASP A 90 21.32 -3.21 3.67
C ASP A 90 22.53 -2.66 2.89
N THR A 91 22.49 -2.70 1.58
CA THR A 91 23.52 -2.10 0.72
C THR A 91 23.18 -0.68 0.29
N GLY A 92 21.98 -0.21 0.65
CA GLY A 92 21.47 1.09 0.20
C GLY A 92 20.75 1.05 -1.14
N PHE A 93 20.68 -0.13 -1.77
CA PHE A 93 19.89 -0.28 -2.99
C PHE A 93 18.42 -0.16 -2.66
N TYR A 94 17.70 0.65 -3.40
CA TYR A 94 16.28 0.85 -3.18
C TYR A 94 15.49 0.74 -4.47
N LYS A 95 14.21 0.47 -4.35
CA LYS A 95 13.31 0.35 -5.48
C LYS A 95 11.88 0.73 -5.07
N TYR A 96 11.13 1.24 -6.04
CA TYR A 96 9.72 1.59 -5.86
C TYR A 96 8.86 0.69 -6.74
N PHE A 97 7.76 0.23 -6.19
CA PHE A 97 6.73 -0.48 -6.93
C PHE A 97 5.43 0.27 -6.77
N TYR A 98 4.68 0.36 -7.87
CA TYR A 98 3.36 1.01 -7.86
C TYR A 98 2.31 0.01 -8.31
N GLU A 99 1.20 -0.06 -7.59
CA GLU A 99 0.09 -0.90 -7.96
C GLU A 99 -1.19 -0.07 -7.99
N TYR A 100 -1.91 -0.13 -9.10
CA TYR A 100 -3.19 0.55 -9.26
C TYR A 100 -4.20 -0.26 -10.05
N ASP A 101 -3.82 -1.00 -11.07
CA ASP A 101 -4.75 -1.79 -11.89
C ASP A 101 -4.38 -3.28 -11.97
N GLU A 102 -3.13 -3.64 -11.75
CA GLU A 102 -2.67 -5.01 -11.80
C GLU A 102 -1.76 -5.31 -10.60
N ASP A 103 -1.83 -6.55 -10.14
CA ASP A 103 -0.92 -7.02 -9.09
C ASP A 103 0.52 -6.89 -9.55
N VAL A 104 1.41 -6.52 -8.64
CA VAL A 104 2.83 -6.40 -8.91
C VAL A 104 3.56 -7.51 -8.16
N ARG A 105 4.26 -8.36 -8.91
CA ARG A 105 5.08 -9.43 -8.33
C ARG A 105 6.53 -9.01 -8.33
N PHE A 106 7.21 -9.29 -7.22
CA PHE A 106 8.61 -8.90 -7.06
C PHE A 106 9.34 -9.89 -6.17
N SER A 107 10.66 -9.85 -6.25
CA SER A 107 11.53 -10.71 -5.45
C SER A 107 12.44 -9.88 -4.58
N ILE A 108 12.67 -10.36 -3.37
CA ILE A 108 13.61 -9.78 -2.42
C ILE A 108 14.76 -10.77 -2.25
N GLU A 109 15.98 -10.32 -2.53
CA GLU A 109 17.17 -11.16 -2.44
C GLU A 109 17.92 -10.98 -1.12
N ARG A 110 17.76 -9.83 -0.50
CA ARG A 110 18.40 -9.49 0.77
C ARG A 110 17.35 -8.94 1.71
N PRO A 111 17.49 -9.11 3.02
CA PRO A 111 16.57 -8.49 3.96
C PRO A 111 16.44 -7.00 3.67
N SER A 112 15.22 -6.51 3.59
CA SER A 112 14.94 -5.14 3.17
C SER A 112 13.89 -4.50 4.07
N GLU A 113 14.02 -3.20 4.27
CA GLU A 113 12.97 -2.41 4.92
C GLU A 113 11.99 -1.95 3.86
N ALA A 114 10.72 -1.99 4.20
CA ALA A 114 9.64 -1.64 3.29
C ALA A 114 8.74 -0.57 3.90
N VAL A 115 8.33 0.37 3.07
CA VAL A 115 7.40 1.43 3.45
C VAL A 115 6.29 1.46 2.41
N LEU A 116 5.07 1.35 2.87
CA LEU A 116 3.89 1.32 2.01
C LEU A 116 3.06 2.57 2.20
N HIS A 117 2.82 3.28 1.09
CA HIS A 117 1.96 4.46 1.05
C HIS A 117 0.79 4.24 0.12
N VAL A 118 -0.32 4.91 0.42
CA VAL A 118 -1.36 5.14 -0.57
C VAL A 118 -1.18 6.55 -1.11
N ARG A 119 -1.51 6.73 -2.38
CA ARG A 119 -1.45 8.04 -3.02
C ARG A 119 -2.74 8.31 -3.79
N VAL A 120 -3.08 9.57 -3.89
CA VAL A 120 -4.12 10.05 -4.77
C VAL A 120 -3.46 10.96 -5.81
N TYR A 121 -3.85 10.80 -7.07
CA TYR A 121 -3.29 11.60 -8.16
C TYR A 121 -3.81 13.04 -8.11
N PRO A 122 -3.10 13.99 -8.75
CA PRO A 122 -3.54 15.39 -8.76
C PRO A 122 -4.82 15.58 -9.55
N GLU A 123 -5.56 16.63 -9.20
CA GLU A 123 -6.71 17.09 -9.97
C GLU A 123 -7.80 16.02 -10.14
N VAL A 124 -8.09 15.28 -9.07
CA VAL A 124 -9.13 14.25 -9.07
C VAL A 124 -10.23 14.63 -8.09
N GLU A 125 -11.47 14.55 -8.52
CA GLU A 125 -12.64 14.84 -7.69
C GLU A 125 -13.53 13.62 -7.56
N GLY A 126 -14.30 13.59 -6.47
CA GLY A 126 -15.32 12.57 -6.28
C GLY A 126 -14.79 11.19 -5.98
N ILE A 127 -13.63 11.10 -5.35
CA ILE A 127 -13.08 9.81 -4.94
C ILE A 127 -13.97 9.20 -3.86
N ASN A 128 -14.42 7.98 -4.09
CA ASN A 128 -15.23 7.22 -3.14
C ASN A 128 -15.00 5.75 -3.42
N VAL A 129 -13.90 5.24 -2.88
CA VAL A 129 -13.46 3.88 -3.17
C VAL A 129 -13.10 3.14 -1.90
N LYS A 130 -13.22 1.81 -1.97
CA LYS A 130 -12.73 0.90 -0.94
C LYS A 130 -11.68 0.02 -1.57
N ALA A 131 -10.59 -0.18 -0.85
CA ALA A 131 -9.50 -1.00 -1.32
C ALA A 131 -8.94 -1.82 -0.17
N ARG A 132 -8.20 -2.86 -0.49
CA ARG A 132 -7.56 -3.70 0.52
C ARG A 132 -6.09 -3.87 0.20
N PRO A 133 -5.27 -2.82 0.42
CA PRO A 133 -3.84 -2.88 0.13
C PRO A 133 -3.17 -4.02 0.88
N ALA A 134 -2.33 -4.76 0.21
CA ALA A 134 -1.66 -5.89 0.84
C ALA A 134 -0.36 -6.24 0.14
N VAL A 135 0.56 -6.79 0.92
CA VAL A 135 1.77 -7.44 0.41
C VAL A 135 1.75 -8.87 0.94
N TYR A 136 1.75 -9.82 0.03
CA TYR A 136 1.74 -11.24 0.37
C TYR A 136 3.07 -11.89 0.02
N LYS A 137 3.50 -12.81 0.86
CA LYS A 137 4.64 -13.65 0.52
C LYS A 137 4.11 -14.85 -0.28
N ASP A 138 4.65 -15.04 -1.46
CA ASP A 138 4.32 -16.17 -2.32
C ASP A 138 5.14 -17.39 -1.92
N ASP A 139 4.61 -18.55 -2.13
CA ASP A 139 5.35 -19.78 -1.84
C ASP A 139 6.25 -20.19 -2.99
#